data_8c493f996f4b48757bb31fb94c4b7c1d
#
_entry.id   8c493f996f4b48757bb31fb94c4b7c1d
#
_cell.length_a   1.000
_cell.length_b   1.000
_cell.length_c   1.000
_cell.angle_alpha   90.00
_cell.angle_beta   90.00
_cell.angle_gamma   90.00
#
_symmetry.space_group_name_H-M   'P 1'
#
loop_
_entity.id
_entity.type
_entity.pdbx_description
1 polymer ?
#
loop_
_entity_poly.entity_id
_entity_poly.type
_entity_poly.pdbx_seq_one_letter_code
_entity_poly.pdbx_strand_id
1 'polypeptide(L)'
;MIIYYDKKKYEVDDNITAEQFAQKNEIKTNYTTCLVLINNEIRELTRVLKDNDEISFLDLTVKEARDAYMRTLSFIFLSALKKTNPSAKCTIEHSLSNGIYCYIDNGRQVNRAVVSKIYEKMKEIVREDIKINKLELTKSEAKKVYMEENFDVKMGLLDYKDDKKKVTLYELCGQKDYFYGYMLPSTGYVKIFNIRLCNGGIVLLGPDIKRPDKVSEFKHEPRLFSVYAEAKSWGKAISVENVLDLNNSIKDNSYHDLIRYAEGYHEKKICEIADAICRENKKIILISGPSSSGKTSFANRLKIQLFASKKRPISISMDNYFIDRDKIPVDKDGKKDFESLKSLDVERFNDDLDMLISGEEVKLPTFDFITGKRKDESNTTPTKIDDDQPIIIEGIHGLNPALTESLSSAYKYKIYVSALTGLNLDSHNKISTTDIRLMRRIIRDNSHRGYDAENTMAMWSSVGEGERKNIFVFQENADIMFNSALIYEIAVIKKHIEALLKKIGKDSKYFNEAKRLLKFLKYFASIDDESDIPNTSILREFIGGSKLVD
;
A
#
# COMPACT_ATOMS: atom_id res chain seq x y z
N MET A 1 39.27 -6.77 14.38
CA MET A 1 38.66 -7.03 13.05
C MET A 1 38.59 -5.75 12.21
N ILE A 2 38.42 -5.88 10.91
CA ILE A 2 38.39 -4.78 9.96
C ILE A 2 36.94 -4.56 9.46
N ILE A 3 36.49 -3.30 9.46
CA ILE A 3 35.19 -2.90 8.93
C ILE A 3 35.39 -1.82 7.86
N TYR A 4 34.64 -1.88 6.78
CA TYR A 4 34.66 -0.87 5.73
C TYR A 4 33.40 -0.01 5.84
N TYR A 5 33.60 1.32 6.03
CA TYR A 5 32.53 2.31 6.03
C TYR A 5 32.95 3.52 5.19
N ASP A 6 32.10 3.96 4.27
CA ASP A 6 32.38 5.07 3.33
C ASP A 6 33.75 4.94 2.64
N LYS A 7 34.03 3.71 2.15
CA LYS A 7 35.31 3.34 1.49
C LYS A 7 36.57 3.48 2.38
N LYS A 8 36.40 3.72 3.68
CA LYS A 8 37.49 3.79 4.64
C LYS A 8 37.54 2.51 5.47
N LYS A 9 38.78 2.16 5.87
CA LYS A 9 39.04 0.99 6.70
C LYS A 9 39.08 1.43 8.18
N TYR A 10 38.36 0.70 9.02
CA TYR A 10 38.35 0.90 10.48
C TYR A 10 38.80 -0.38 11.18
N GLU A 11 39.76 -0.24 12.10
CA GLU A 11 40.15 -1.33 13.00
C GLU A 11 39.30 -1.23 14.28
N VAL A 12 38.59 -2.29 14.60
CA VAL A 12 37.64 -2.32 15.72
C VAL A 12 37.76 -3.60 16.54
N ASP A 13 37.26 -3.55 17.75
CA ASP A 13 37.23 -4.69 18.66
C ASP A 13 36.31 -5.79 18.12
N ASP A 14 36.57 -7.03 18.49
CA ASP A 14 35.70 -8.14 18.17
C ASP A 14 34.33 -8.02 18.90
N ASN A 15 33.30 -8.55 18.28
CA ASN A 15 31.92 -8.54 18.81
C ASN A 15 31.25 -7.16 18.92
N ILE A 16 31.78 -6.12 18.27
CA ILE A 16 31.13 -4.81 18.23
C ILE A 16 29.83 -4.88 17.41
N THR A 17 28.74 -4.26 17.91
CA THR A 17 27.52 -4.09 17.13
C THR A 17 27.61 -2.91 16.18
N ALA A 18 26.75 -2.87 15.14
CA ALA A 18 26.68 -1.72 14.25
C ALA A 18 26.36 -0.42 15.01
N GLU A 19 25.51 -0.48 16.05
CA GLU A 19 25.20 0.66 16.92
C GLU A 19 26.45 1.16 17.66
N GLN A 20 27.18 0.27 18.33
CA GLN A 20 28.40 0.60 19.03
C GLN A 20 29.50 1.13 18.11
N PHE A 21 29.59 0.56 16.89
CA PHE A 21 30.49 1.06 15.86
C PHE A 21 30.18 2.52 15.50
N ALA A 22 28.89 2.83 15.27
CA ALA A 22 28.45 4.18 14.94
C ALA A 22 28.75 5.16 16.09
N GLN A 23 28.49 4.75 17.34
CA GLN A 23 28.75 5.57 18.52
C GLN A 23 30.26 5.82 18.74
N LYS A 24 31.10 4.77 18.68
CA LYS A 24 32.55 4.86 18.89
C LYS A 24 33.25 5.74 17.85
N ASN A 25 32.75 5.74 16.62
CA ASN A 25 33.32 6.50 15.50
C ASN A 25 32.56 7.81 15.20
N GLU A 26 31.66 8.24 16.11
CA GLU A 26 30.85 9.48 16.00
C GLU A 26 30.12 9.63 14.65
N ILE A 27 29.69 8.49 14.05
CA ILE A 27 29.03 8.48 12.76
C ILE A 27 27.64 9.09 12.92
N LYS A 28 27.36 10.14 12.16
CA LYS A 28 26.07 10.84 12.13
C LYS A 28 25.47 10.75 10.73
N THR A 29 24.20 10.40 10.68
CA THR A 29 23.36 10.54 9.50
C THR A 29 22.57 11.86 9.58
N ASN A 30 21.86 12.24 8.53
CA ASN A 30 21.10 13.49 8.51
C ASN A 30 19.94 13.49 9.51
N TYR A 31 19.38 12.30 9.79
CA TYR A 31 18.27 12.08 10.72
C TYR A 31 18.55 10.88 11.61
N THR A 32 17.55 10.43 12.37
CA THR A 32 17.70 9.26 13.26
C THR A 32 18.15 8.04 12.46
N THR A 33 19.34 7.52 12.78
CA THR A 33 19.87 6.26 12.25
C THR A 33 19.02 5.11 12.78
N CYS A 34 18.47 4.30 11.89
CA CYS A 34 17.51 3.24 12.25
C CYS A 34 18.01 1.84 11.94
N LEU A 35 18.74 1.67 10.85
CA LEU A 35 19.19 0.39 10.34
C LEU A 35 20.62 0.50 9.80
N VAL A 36 21.22 -0.65 9.48
CA VAL A 36 22.50 -0.76 8.80
C VAL A 36 22.38 -1.68 7.60
N LEU A 37 22.97 -1.31 6.49
CA LEU A 37 23.20 -2.17 5.32
C LEU A 37 24.58 -2.81 5.51
N ILE A 38 24.65 -4.15 5.51
CA ILE A 38 25.87 -4.93 5.64
C ILE A 38 25.98 -5.83 4.43
N ASN A 39 26.99 -5.65 3.59
CA ASN A 39 27.21 -6.45 2.39
C ASN A 39 25.93 -6.55 1.54
N ASN A 40 25.30 -5.40 1.26
CA ASN A 40 24.01 -5.25 0.57
C ASN A 40 22.81 -5.93 1.26
N GLU A 41 22.88 -6.31 2.52
CA GLU A 41 21.72 -6.82 3.28
C GLU A 41 21.36 -5.90 4.44
N ILE A 42 20.09 -5.49 4.53
CA ILE A 42 19.59 -4.67 5.63
C ILE A 42 19.57 -5.49 6.93
N ARG A 43 20.07 -4.89 8.00
CA ARG A 43 20.11 -5.45 9.36
C ARG A 43 19.73 -4.39 10.40
N GLU A 44 19.36 -4.89 11.59
CA GLU A 44 19.17 -4.04 12.77
C GLU A 44 20.52 -3.55 13.31
N LEU A 45 20.53 -2.39 13.96
CA LEU A 45 21.74 -1.80 14.55
C LEU A 45 22.36 -2.68 15.64
N THR A 46 21.57 -3.55 16.26
CA THR A 46 22.02 -4.55 17.26
C THR A 46 22.81 -5.72 16.66
N ARG A 47 22.98 -5.75 15.33
CA ARG A 47 23.73 -6.80 14.66
C ARG A 47 25.22 -6.67 14.96
N VAL A 48 25.82 -7.77 15.46
CA VAL A 48 27.28 -7.89 15.62
C VAL A 48 27.93 -7.94 14.23
N LEU A 49 28.90 -7.06 14.02
CA LEU A 49 29.69 -6.98 12.80
C LEU A 49 30.70 -8.13 12.71
N LYS A 50 31.13 -8.42 11.50
CA LYS A 50 32.12 -9.45 11.20
C LYS A 50 33.30 -8.85 10.46
N ASP A 51 34.44 -9.52 10.51
CA ASP A 51 35.62 -9.10 9.79
C ASP A 51 35.35 -8.96 8.28
N ASN A 52 35.83 -7.86 7.70
CA ASN A 52 35.62 -7.46 6.31
C ASN A 52 34.15 -7.13 5.93
N ASP A 53 33.26 -6.84 6.89
CA ASP A 53 31.93 -6.31 6.56
C ASP A 53 32.05 -4.91 5.94
N GLU A 54 31.36 -4.70 4.82
CA GLU A 54 31.13 -3.39 4.22
C GLU A 54 29.78 -2.87 4.70
N ILE A 55 29.78 -1.71 5.36
CA ILE A 55 28.57 -1.19 6.01
C ILE A 55 28.21 0.22 5.55
N SER A 56 26.91 0.52 5.56
CA SER A 56 26.36 1.88 5.48
C SER A 56 25.14 2.00 6.37
N PHE A 57 24.94 3.19 6.96
CA PHE A 57 23.81 3.43 7.86
C PHE A 57 22.61 4.00 7.11
N LEU A 58 21.41 3.56 7.52
CA LEU A 58 20.15 3.97 6.94
C LEU A 58 19.36 4.77 7.98
N ASP A 59 19.01 6.00 7.61
CA ASP A 59 18.21 6.90 8.44
C ASP A 59 16.78 7.05 7.93
N LEU A 60 15.98 7.92 8.54
CA LEU A 60 14.56 8.15 8.24
C LEU A 60 14.27 8.64 6.81
N THR A 61 15.25 8.93 5.98
CA THR A 61 15.06 9.22 4.56
C THR A 61 14.71 7.96 3.77
N VAL A 62 15.10 6.78 4.28
CA VAL A 62 14.87 5.48 3.65
C VAL A 62 13.57 4.85 4.14
N LYS A 63 12.80 4.23 3.24
CA LYS A 63 11.50 3.59 3.55
C LYS A 63 11.64 2.53 4.65
N GLU A 64 12.61 1.63 4.54
CA GLU A 64 12.83 0.51 5.47
C GLU A 64 13.15 1.00 6.89
N ALA A 65 13.87 2.11 6.99
CA ALA A 65 14.18 2.76 8.25
C ALA A 65 12.91 3.37 8.88
N ARG A 66 12.09 4.06 8.09
CA ARG A 66 10.77 4.56 8.55
C ARG A 66 9.86 3.42 8.99
N ASP A 67 9.83 2.31 8.25
CA ASP A 67 9.02 1.14 8.59
C ASP A 67 9.50 0.52 9.92
N ALA A 68 10.80 0.45 10.18
CA ALA A 68 11.35 0.00 11.46
C ALA A 68 10.98 0.95 12.62
N TYR A 69 11.06 2.26 12.36
CA TYR A 69 10.63 3.28 13.31
C TYR A 69 9.16 3.15 13.69
N MET A 70 8.28 3.02 12.69
CA MET A 70 6.83 2.91 12.91
C MET A 70 6.46 1.61 13.63
N ARG A 71 7.16 0.49 13.37
CA ARG A 71 6.96 -0.76 14.13
C ARG A 71 7.37 -0.61 15.59
N THR A 72 8.52 0.04 15.84
CA THR A 72 8.98 0.31 17.21
C THR A 72 8.00 1.24 17.94
N LEU A 73 7.50 2.29 17.27
CA LEU A 73 6.44 3.15 17.79
C LEU A 73 5.17 2.36 18.12
N SER A 74 4.77 1.42 17.24
CA SER A 74 3.61 0.55 17.48
C SER A 74 3.82 -0.33 18.70
N PHE A 75 5.02 -0.87 18.91
CA PHE A 75 5.31 -1.69 20.09
C PHE A 75 5.32 -0.87 21.40
N ILE A 76 5.86 0.36 21.36
CA ILE A 76 5.77 1.32 22.47
C ILE A 76 4.31 1.63 22.81
N PHE A 77 3.48 1.85 21.78
CA PHE A 77 2.06 2.09 21.95
C PHE A 77 1.32 0.90 22.59
N LEU A 78 1.55 -0.32 22.10
CA LEU A 78 0.96 -1.54 22.68
C LEU A 78 1.39 -1.73 24.14
N SER A 79 2.67 -1.48 24.45
CA SER A 79 3.18 -1.57 25.82
C SER A 79 2.58 -0.50 26.73
N ALA A 80 2.44 0.73 26.24
CA ALA A 80 1.75 1.80 26.97
C ALA A 80 0.27 1.49 27.19
N LEU A 81 -0.42 0.95 26.17
CA LEU A 81 -1.81 0.53 26.29
C LEU A 81 -1.99 -0.56 27.34
N LYS A 82 -1.17 -1.62 27.28
CA LYS A 82 -1.21 -2.72 28.26
C LYS A 82 -0.98 -2.24 29.72
N LYS A 83 -0.05 -1.27 29.90
CA LYS A 83 0.22 -0.66 31.22
C LYS A 83 -0.92 0.26 31.71
N THR A 84 -1.64 0.93 30.82
CA THR A 84 -2.70 1.88 31.17
C THR A 84 -4.08 1.25 31.20
N ASN A 85 -4.30 0.18 30.43
CA ASN A 85 -5.54 -0.59 30.35
C ASN A 85 -5.24 -2.06 29.98
N PRO A 86 -4.92 -2.90 30.97
CA PRO A 86 -4.49 -4.29 30.75
C PRO A 86 -5.50 -5.20 30.04
N SER A 87 -6.80 -4.88 30.13
CA SER A 87 -7.87 -5.66 29.48
C SER A 87 -8.14 -5.26 28.03
N ALA A 88 -7.62 -4.13 27.58
CA ALA A 88 -7.86 -3.67 26.21
C ALA A 88 -7.15 -4.55 25.18
N LYS A 89 -7.88 -4.96 24.15
CA LYS A 89 -7.31 -5.58 22.95
C LYS A 89 -7.07 -4.51 21.89
N CYS A 90 -5.99 -4.63 21.16
CA CYS A 90 -5.66 -3.71 20.08
C CYS A 90 -5.45 -4.46 18.78
N THR A 91 -5.94 -3.88 17.69
CA THR A 91 -5.60 -4.30 16.33
C THR A 91 -4.96 -3.13 15.59
N ILE A 92 -3.75 -3.33 15.09
CA ILE A 92 -3.08 -2.40 14.18
C ILE A 92 -3.63 -2.65 12.80
N GLU A 93 -4.43 -1.73 12.25
CA GLU A 93 -5.21 -2.01 11.05
C GLU A 93 -4.56 -1.52 9.77
N HIS A 94 -4.75 -0.28 9.41
CA HIS A 94 -4.36 0.25 8.10
C HIS A 94 -3.65 1.60 8.23
N SER A 95 -3.07 2.06 7.13
CA SER A 95 -2.55 3.42 7.07
C SER A 95 -3.69 4.42 6.92
N LEU A 96 -3.68 5.48 7.71
CA LEU A 96 -4.64 6.57 7.68
C LEU A 96 -3.93 7.87 8.06
N SER A 97 -4.21 8.95 7.38
CA SER A 97 -3.69 10.29 7.75
C SER A 97 -2.16 10.37 7.91
N ASN A 98 -1.40 9.75 7.00
CA ASN A 98 0.07 9.62 7.07
C ASN A 98 0.58 8.89 8.33
N GLY A 99 -0.28 8.13 9.00
CA GLY A 99 0.01 7.36 10.20
C GLY A 99 -0.54 5.93 10.10
N ILE A 100 -0.71 5.31 11.26
CA ILE A 100 -1.27 3.96 11.40
C ILE A 100 -2.49 4.03 12.30
N TYR A 101 -3.63 3.59 11.80
CA TYR A 101 -4.85 3.47 12.59
C TYR A 101 -4.82 2.20 13.43
N CYS A 102 -5.12 2.34 14.71
CA CYS A 102 -5.22 1.27 15.69
C CYS A 102 -6.63 1.24 16.27
N TYR A 103 -7.32 0.13 16.09
CA TYR A 103 -8.59 -0.12 16.74
C TYR A 103 -8.36 -0.67 18.14
N ILE A 104 -9.08 -0.16 19.12
CA ILE A 104 -8.98 -0.58 20.51
C ILE A 104 -10.35 -1.09 20.98
N ASP A 105 -10.40 -2.35 21.32
CA ASP A 105 -11.54 -2.96 22.00
C ASP A 105 -11.26 -3.03 23.51
N ASN A 106 -11.92 -2.17 24.25
CA ASN A 106 -11.81 -2.07 25.70
C ASN A 106 -13.18 -2.12 26.41
N GLY A 107 -14.22 -2.54 25.67
CA GLY A 107 -15.60 -2.56 26.15
C GLY A 107 -16.21 -1.17 26.37
N ARG A 108 -15.49 -0.09 26.05
CA ARG A 108 -15.94 1.32 26.14
C ARG A 108 -15.40 2.12 24.96
N GLN A 109 -16.05 3.24 24.67
CA GLN A 109 -15.58 4.14 23.62
C GLN A 109 -14.27 4.82 24.04
N VAL A 110 -13.26 4.79 23.16
CA VAL A 110 -12.00 5.52 23.35
C VAL A 110 -12.30 7.02 23.29
N ASN A 111 -11.85 7.76 24.30
CA ASN A 111 -12.04 9.20 24.41
C ASN A 111 -10.69 9.94 24.61
N ARG A 112 -10.74 11.27 24.62
CA ARG A 112 -9.53 12.11 24.75
C ARG A 112 -8.72 11.83 26.02
N ALA A 113 -9.38 11.53 27.14
CA ALA A 113 -8.70 11.24 28.40
C ALA A 113 -7.88 9.93 28.32
N VAL A 114 -8.44 8.88 27.69
CA VAL A 114 -7.75 7.63 27.44
C VAL A 114 -6.54 7.86 26.53
N VAL A 115 -6.71 8.61 25.42
CA VAL A 115 -5.62 8.95 24.51
C VAL A 115 -4.51 9.72 25.23
N SER A 116 -4.84 10.74 26.03
CA SER A 116 -3.86 11.50 26.81
C SER A 116 -3.07 10.61 27.77
N LYS A 117 -3.75 9.71 28.50
CA LYS A 117 -3.11 8.78 29.43
C LYS A 117 -2.12 7.85 28.72
N ILE A 118 -2.51 7.30 27.58
CA ILE A 118 -1.62 6.45 26.75
C ILE A 118 -0.42 7.26 26.24
N TYR A 119 -0.66 8.48 25.75
CA TYR A 119 0.39 9.34 25.21
C TYR A 119 1.44 9.70 26.28
N GLU A 120 1.03 10.06 27.49
CA GLU A 120 1.97 10.33 28.57
C GLU A 120 2.78 9.07 28.94
N LYS A 121 2.16 7.89 28.98
CA LYS A 121 2.88 6.63 29.21
C LYS A 121 3.86 6.29 28.09
N MET A 122 3.51 6.57 26.82
CA MET A 122 4.46 6.41 25.71
C MET A 122 5.68 7.33 25.87
N LYS A 123 5.46 8.60 26.23
CA LYS A 123 6.58 9.56 26.49
C LYS A 123 7.47 9.11 27.64
N GLU A 124 6.89 8.53 28.69
CA GLU A 124 7.64 7.97 29.80
C GLU A 124 8.54 6.81 29.33
N ILE A 125 7.97 5.82 28.60
CA ILE A 125 8.70 4.68 28.03
C ILE A 125 9.84 5.14 27.11
N VAL A 126 9.60 6.17 26.30
CA VAL A 126 10.63 6.73 25.40
C VAL A 126 11.74 7.43 26.17
N ARG A 127 11.41 8.18 27.25
CA ARG A 127 12.41 8.85 28.10
C ARG A 127 13.28 7.87 28.90
N GLU A 128 12.71 6.74 29.29
CA GLU A 128 13.43 5.68 30.00
C GLU A 128 14.44 4.94 29.11
N ASP A 129 14.37 5.13 27.80
CA ASP A 129 15.25 4.51 26.79
C ASP A 129 15.40 2.99 26.97
N ILE A 130 14.28 2.30 27.10
CA ILE A 130 14.24 0.88 27.41
C ILE A 130 14.72 0.07 26.20
N LYS A 131 15.69 -0.82 26.43
CA LYS A 131 16.22 -1.73 25.41
C LYS A 131 15.12 -2.67 24.90
N ILE A 132 15.07 -2.89 23.58
CA ILE A 132 14.20 -3.85 22.93
C ILE A 132 15.00 -5.15 22.72
N ASN A 133 14.66 -6.18 23.45
CA ASN A 133 15.37 -7.45 23.39
C ASN A 133 14.84 -8.30 22.24
N LYS A 134 15.75 -8.77 21.39
CA LYS A 134 15.45 -9.69 20.31
C LYS A 134 15.62 -11.13 20.81
N LEU A 135 14.56 -11.92 20.70
CA LEU A 135 14.51 -13.33 21.12
C LEU A 135 14.46 -14.23 19.89
N GLU A 136 15.36 -15.18 19.80
CA GLU A 136 15.37 -16.20 18.75
C GLU A 136 14.97 -17.55 19.33
N LEU A 137 13.70 -17.89 19.19
CA LEU A 137 13.06 -19.04 19.79
C LEU A 137 12.88 -20.19 18.78
N THR A 138 12.82 -21.40 19.27
CA THR A 138 12.28 -22.53 18.51
C THR A 138 10.78 -22.35 18.30
N LYS A 139 10.20 -23.07 17.33
CA LYS A 139 8.76 -23.03 17.08
C LYS A 139 7.93 -23.42 18.32
N SER A 140 8.40 -24.40 19.10
CA SER A 140 7.72 -24.86 20.33
C SER A 140 7.77 -23.80 21.44
N GLU A 141 8.90 -23.12 21.62
CA GLU A 141 9.03 -22.01 22.57
C GLU A 141 8.17 -20.82 22.18
N ALA A 142 8.15 -20.46 20.89
CA ALA A 142 7.29 -19.40 20.38
C ALA A 142 5.80 -19.72 20.58
N LYS A 143 5.37 -20.96 20.38
CA LYS A 143 3.99 -21.41 20.68
C LYS A 143 3.62 -21.17 22.15
N LYS A 144 4.50 -21.48 23.11
CA LYS A 144 4.26 -21.21 24.53
C LYS A 144 4.03 -19.72 24.79
N VAL A 145 4.91 -18.84 24.24
CA VAL A 145 4.77 -17.40 24.39
C VAL A 145 3.44 -16.91 23.80
N TYR A 146 3.03 -17.41 22.62
CA TYR A 146 1.77 -17.03 22.00
C TYR A 146 0.54 -17.48 22.79
N MET A 147 0.61 -18.64 23.43
CA MET A 147 -0.45 -19.10 24.35
C MET A 147 -0.56 -18.19 25.58
N GLU A 148 0.58 -17.80 26.19
CA GLU A 148 0.61 -16.91 27.35
C GLU A 148 0.05 -15.51 27.02
N GLU A 149 0.34 -14.99 25.82
CA GLU A 149 -0.12 -13.68 25.35
C GLU A 149 -1.49 -13.71 24.64
N ASN A 150 -2.13 -14.89 24.50
CA ASN A 150 -3.42 -15.12 23.81
C ASN A 150 -3.36 -14.69 22.30
N PHE A 151 -2.29 -15.05 21.61
CA PHE A 151 -2.09 -14.75 20.19
C PHE A 151 -2.43 -15.95 19.28
N ASP A 152 -3.70 -16.37 19.25
CA ASP A 152 -4.15 -17.56 18.52
C ASP A 152 -3.81 -17.52 17.03
N VAL A 153 -4.00 -16.37 16.37
CA VAL A 153 -3.68 -16.19 14.94
C VAL A 153 -2.18 -16.37 14.71
N LYS A 154 -1.32 -15.76 15.54
CA LYS A 154 0.14 -15.90 15.42
C LYS A 154 0.58 -17.34 15.65
N MET A 155 -0.07 -18.03 16.57
CA MET A 155 0.18 -19.45 16.86
C MET A 155 -0.14 -20.33 15.64
N GLY A 156 -1.31 -20.15 15.02
CA GLY A 156 -1.70 -20.88 13.81
C GLY A 156 -0.79 -20.59 12.60
N LEU A 157 -0.34 -19.33 12.44
CA LEU A 157 0.58 -18.95 11.37
C LEU A 157 1.97 -19.57 11.51
N LEU A 158 2.36 -20.08 12.69
CA LEU A 158 3.61 -20.83 12.83
C LEU A 158 3.64 -22.11 12.00
N ASP A 159 2.49 -22.71 11.70
CA ASP A 159 2.43 -23.93 10.91
C ASP A 159 2.87 -23.73 9.45
N TYR A 160 2.86 -22.49 8.97
CA TYR A 160 3.37 -22.08 7.65
C TYR A 160 4.87 -21.71 7.67
N LYS A 161 5.55 -21.79 8.82
CA LYS A 161 6.99 -21.57 8.93
C LYS A 161 7.75 -22.90 8.90
N ASP A 162 8.92 -22.86 8.29
CA ASP A 162 9.89 -23.95 8.26
C ASP A 162 10.30 -24.32 9.70
N ASP A 163 10.13 -25.58 10.10
CA ASP A 163 10.44 -26.08 11.45
C ASP A 163 11.90 -25.91 11.85
N LYS A 164 12.81 -25.88 10.87
CA LYS A 164 14.25 -25.70 11.11
C LYS A 164 14.64 -24.25 11.40
N LYS A 165 13.73 -23.28 11.16
CA LYS A 165 14.03 -21.87 11.34
C LYS A 165 13.53 -21.35 12.67
N LYS A 166 14.40 -20.60 13.35
CA LYS A 166 14.03 -19.88 14.56
C LYS A 166 12.96 -18.81 14.28
N VAL A 167 12.11 -18.60 15.26
CA VAL A 167 11.09 -17.55 15.29
C VAL A 167 11.65 -16.37 16.07
N THR A 168 11.70 -15.21 15.43
CA THR A 168 12.17 -13.98 16.08
C THR A 168 10.99 -13.30 16.76
N LEU A 169 11.08 -13.08 18.06
CA LEU A 169 10.19 -12.21 18.83
C LEU A 169 10.97 -11.01 19.37
N TYR A 170 10.24 -10.01 19.83
CA TYR A 170 10.81 -8.86 20.53
C TYR A 170 10.16 -8.73 21.90
N GLU A 171 10.95 -8.29 22.88
CA GLU A 171 10.48 -8.06 24.24
C GLU A 171 10.68 -6.59 24.61
N LEU A 172 9.60 -5.98 25.12
CA LEU A 172 9.59 -4.61 25.63
C LEU A 172 8.67 -4.53 26.86
N CYS A 173 9.16 -4.00 27.95
CA CYS A 173 8.40 -3.83 29.19
C CYS A 173 7.73 -5.13 29.71
N GLY A 174 8.38 -6.29 29.51
CA GLY A 174 7.87 -7.60 29.88
C GLY A 174 6.82 -8.16 28.92
N GLN A 175 6.46 -7.46 27.85
CA GLN A 175 5.58 -7.96 26.79
C GLN A 175 6.43 -8.53 25.66
N LYS A 176 6.08 -9.74 25.21
CA LYS A 176 6.74 -10.40 24.08
C LYS A 176 5.80 -10.41 22.89
N ASP A 177 6.31 -10.00 21.71
CA ASP A 177 5.49 -9.95 20.50
C ASP A 177 6.30 -10.24 19.24
N TYR A 178 5.59 -10.56 18.17
CA TYR A 178 6.12 -10.74 16.84
C TYR A 178 5.77 -9.54 15.96
N PHE A 179 6.79 -8.96 15.32
CA PHE A 179 6.62 -7.94 14.28
C PHE A 179 7.28 -8.39 12.99
N TYR A 180 6.56 -8.20 11.89
CA TYR A 180 7.07 -8.50 10.55
C TYR A 180 8.01 -7.39 10.08
N GLY A 181 9.32 -7.58 10.28
CA GLY A 181 10.37 -6.63 9.87
C GLY A 181 11.41 -6.38 10.96
N TYR A 182 12.11 -5.26 10.83
CA TYR A 182 13.18 -4.82 11.74
C TYR A 182 12.65 -3.89 12.82
N MET A 183 13.33 -3.88 13.98
CA MET A 183 13.06 -3.00 15.11
C MET A 183 14.28 -2.12 15.40
N LEU A 184 14.06 -1.02 16.11
CA LEU A 184 15.13 -0.17 16.65
C LEU A 184 15.70 -0.77 17.95
N PRO A 185 16.93 -0.41 18.36
CA PRO A 185 17.59 -0.99 19.51
C PRO A 185 16.88 -0.73 20.85
N SER A 186 16.30 0.48 21.00
CA SER A 186 15.64 0.91 22.23
C SER A 186 14.53 1.91 21.96
N THR A 187 13.74 2.21 22.98
CA THR A 187 12.62 3.15 22.88
C THR A 187 13.06 4.60 22.72
N GLY A 188 14.26 4.96 23.18
CA GLY A 188 14.84 6.31 23.08
C GLY A 188 15.13 6.78 21.65
N TYR A 189 15.15 5.87 20.68
CA TYR A 189 15.22 6.22 19.25
C TYR A 189 13.93 6.87 18.73
N VAL A 190 12.77 6.61 19.38
CA VAL A 190 11.44 7.04 18.91
C VAL A 190 11.05 8.36 19.56
N LYS A 191 11.72 9.45 19.18
CA LYS A 191 11.51 10.80 19.74
C LYS A 191 10.41 11.59 19.01
N ILE A 192 10.13 11.25 17.74
CA ILE A 192 9.27 12.03 16.85
C ILE A 192 7.98 11.25 16.64
N PHE A 193 6.96 11.50 17.46
CA PHE A 193 5.66 10.88 17.35
C PHE A 193 4.54 11.71 17.97
N ASN A 194 3.32 11.41 17.57
CA ASN A 194 2.09 11.87 18.22
C ASN A 194 1.01 10.79 18.08
N ILE A 195 -0.05 10.89 18.85
CA ILE A 195 -1.24 10.06 18.72
C ILE A 195 -2.49 10.92 18.68
N ARG A 196 -3.48 10.50 17.90
CA ARG A 196 -4.74 11.24 17.72
C ARG A 196 -5.94 10.30 17.84
N LEU A 197 -6.96 10.77 18.54
CA LEU A 197 -8.28 10.14 18.54
C LEU A 197 -8.89 10.26 17.15
N CYS A 198 -9.32 9.16 16.56
CA CYS A 198 -9.93 9.12 15.25
C CYS A 198 -10.96 7.98 15.19
N ASN A 199 -12.22 8.29 14.89
CA ASN A 199 -13.28 7.31 14.64
C ASN A 199 -13.36 6.14 15.64
N GLY A 200 -13.25 6.44 16.93
CA GLY A 200 -13.30 5.45 18.00
C GLY A 200 -12.02 4.65 18.25
N GLY A 201 -10.97 4.88 17.46
CA GLY A 201 -9.63 4.35 17.63
C GLY A 201 -8.56 5.43 17.75
N ILE A 202 -7.32 5.07 17.52
CA ILE A 202 -6.15 5.96 17.63
C ILE A 202 -5.33 5.89 16.34
N VAL A 203 -4.91 7.06 15.83
CA VAL A 203 -3.89 7.14 14.77
C VAL A 203 -2.54 7.42 15.41
N LEU A 204 -1.56 6.56 15.14
CA LEU A 204 -0.16 6.76 15.47
C LEU A 204 0.51 7.55 14.36
N LEU A 205 1.04 8.71 14.67
CA LEU A 205 1.77 9.59 13.76
C LEU A 205 3.26 9.53 14.07
N GLY A 206 4.07 9.20 13.08
CA GLY A 206 5.53 9.19 13.16
C GLY A 206 6.17 10.32 12.36
N PRO A 207 7.45 10.19 11.98
CA PRO A 207 8.18 11.18 11.20
C PRO A 207 7.54 11.46 9.84
N ASP A 208 7.51 12.74 9.46
CA ASP A 208 7.06 13.16 8.12
C ASP A 208 8.06 12.71 7.05
N ILE A 209 7.54 12.28 5.90
CA ILE A 209 8.38 11.72 4.81
C ILE A 209 9.33 12.78 4.24
N LYS A 210 8.89 14.04 4.14
CA LYS A 210 9.67 15.15 3.55
C LYS A 210 10.53 15.87 4.60
N ARG A 211 10.10 15.86 5.85
CA ARG A 211 10.76 16.49 6.99
C ARG A 211 10.83 15.51 8.15
N PRO A 212 11.76 14.54 8.10
CA PRO A 212 11.83 13.46 9.08
C PRO A 212 12.16 13.92 10.52
N ASP A 213 12.52 15.18 10.72
CA ASP A 213 12.68 15.84 12.00
C ASP A 213 11.37 16.32 12.64
N LYS A 214 10.24 16.20 11.93
CA LYS A 214 8.92 16.62 12.38
C LYS A 214 7.93 15.48 12.35
N VAL A 215 6.92 15.57 13.22
CA VAL A 215 5.79 14.62 13.20
C VAL A 215 4.93 14.90 11.98
N SER A 216 4.46 13.82 11.32
CA SER A 216 3.50 13.89 10.22
C SER A 216 2.23 14.64 10.62
N GLU A 217 1.71 15.44 9.69
CA GLU A 217 0.46 16.16 9.90
C GLU A 217 -0.74 15.18 9.87
N PHE A 218 -1.64 15.34 10.82
CA PHE A 218 -2.91 14.61 10.82
C PHE A 218 -3.87 15.20 9.79
N LYS A 219 -4.36 14.37 8.88
CA LYS A 219 -5.40 14.73 7.91
C LYS A 219 -6.67 13.96 8.21
N HIS A 220 -7.81 14.62 8.09
CA HIS A 220 -9.10 13.97 8.22
C HIS A 220 -9.49 13.31 6.91
N GLU A 221 -9.59 11.97 6.89
CA GLU A 221 -9.89 11.14 5.71
C GLU A 221 -11.10 10.23 5.99
N PRO A 222 -12.31 10.81 6.09
CA PRO A 222 -13.50 10.06 6.48
C PRO A 222 -13.97 9.07 5.42
N ARG A 223 -13.81 9.40 4.13
CA ARG A 223 -14.20 8.49 3.05
C ARG A 223 -13.28 7.28 3.00
N LEU A 224 -11.97 7.51 3.06
CA LEU A 224 -11.00 6.42 3.11
C LEU A 224 -11.24 5.53 4.33
N PHE A 225 -11.49 6.12 5.49
CA PHE A 225 -11.83 5.37 6.71
C PHE A 225 -13.09 4.50 6.52
N SER A 226 -14.15 5.05 5.92
CA SER A 226 -15.41 4.32 5.72
C SER A 226 -15.23 3.08 4.85
N VAL A 227 -14.38 3.15 3.82
CA VAL A 227 -14.07 2.00 2.95
C VAL A 227 -13.32 0.90 3.70
N TYR A 228 -12.36 1.26 4.55
CA TYR A 228 -11.68 0.28 5.39
C TYR A 228 -12.63 -0.35 6.42
N ALA A 229 -13.50 0.44 7.04
CA ALA A 229 -14.49 -0.05 7.99
C ALA A 229 -15.49 -1.01 7.31
N GLU A 230 -15.91 -0.70 6.09
CA GLU A 230 -16.78 -1.56 5.28
C GLU A 230 -16.07 -2.89 4.93
N ALA A 231 -14.82 -2.82 4.44
CA ALA A 231 -14.04 -4.01 4.11
C ALA A 231 -13.84 -4.92 5.33
N LYS A 232 -13.57 -4.34 6.50
CA LYS A 232 -13.45 -5.08 7.76
C LYS A 232 -14.77 -5.73 8.17
N SER A 233 -15.88 -4.98 8.11
CA SER A 233 -17.23 -5.48 8.42
C SER A 233 -17.60 -6.65 7.53
N TRP A 234 -17.27 -6.56 6.24
CA TRP A 234 -17.51 -7.63 5.28
C TRP A 234 -16.64 -8.86 5.57
N GLY A 235 -15.33 -8.68 5.81
CA GLY A 235 -14.43 -9.77 6.21
C GLY A 235 -14.92 -10.52 7.44
N LYS A 236 -15.43 -9.79 8.44
CA LYS A 236 -16.06 -10.39 9.64
C LYS A 236 -17.33 -11.19 9.28
N ALA A 237 -18.17 -10.66 8.40
CA ALA A 237 -19.43 -11.33 7.98
C ALA A 237 -19.17 -12.67 7.28
N ILE A 238 -18.05 -12.80 6.54
CA ILE A 238 -17.65 -14.04 5.87
C ILE A 238 -16.63 -14.85 6.67
N SER A 239 -16.32 -14.44 7.92
CA SER A 239 -15.38 -15.13 8.83
C SER A 239 -13.94 -15.24 8.28
N VAL A 240 -13.48 -14.22 7.53
CA VAL A 240 -12.11 -14.11 7.02
C VAL A 240 -11.57 -12.72 7.37
N GLU A 241 -10.96 -12.58 8.55
CA GLU A 241 -10.44 -11.30 9.04
C GLU A 241 -8.90 -11.22 8.95
N ASN A 242 -8.22 -12.36 8.84
CA ASN A 242 -6.76 -12.44 8.83
C ASN A 242 -6.25 -13.56 7.92
N VAL A 243 -4.93 -13.62 7.76
CA VAL A 243 -4.29 -14.60 6.85
C VAL A 243 -4.51 -16.04 7.31
N LEU A 244 -4.62 -16.31 8.63
CA LEU A 244 -4.90 -17.67 9.11
C LEU A 244 -6.28 -18.14 8.65
N ASP A 245 -7.30 -17.27 8.72
CA ASP A 245 -8.65 -17.60 8.27
C ASP A 245 -8.67 -17.92 6.76
N LEU A 246 -7.98 -17.10 5.95
CA LEU A 246 -7.82 -17.36 4.52
C LEU A 246 -7.11 -18.69 4.26
N ASN A 247 -6.03 -18.98 4.99
CA ASN A 247 -5.29 -20.22 4.83
C ASN A 247 -6.14 -21.44 5.23
N ASN A 248 -6.97 -21.31 6.26
CA ASN A 248 -7.89 -22.37 6.68
C ASN A 248 -8.93 -22.63 5.58
N SER A 249 -9.50 -21.58 4.96
CA SER A 249 -10.44 -21.75 3.85
C SER A 249 -9.81 -22.42 2.61
N ILE A 250 -8.49 -22.22 2.40
CA ILE A 250 -7.77 -22.94 1.34
C ILE A 250 -7.56 -24.40 1.71
N LYS A 251 -7.23 -24.67 2.97
CA LYS A 251 -6.97 -26.02 3.46
C LYS A 251 -8.20 -26.92 3.44
N ASP A 252 -9.37 -26.38 3.72
CA ASP A 252 -10.66 -27.11 3.71
C ASP A 252 -11.44 -26.99 2.39
N ASN A 253 -10.83 -26.37 1.36
CA ASN A 253 -11.41 -26.11 0.03
C ASN A 253 -12.64 -25.17 0.01
N SER A 254 -12.95 -24.46 1.08
CA SER A 254 -14.04 -23.48 1.09
C SER A 254 -13.67 -22.16 0.35
N TYR A 255 -12.41 -22.03 -0.08
CA TYR A 255 -11.97 -20.87 -0.88
C TYR A 255 -12.71 -20.71 -2.21
N HIS A 256 -13.27 -21.77 -2.80
CA HIS A 256 -14.11 -21.68 -3.99
C HIS A 256 -15.33 -20.80 -3.75
N ASP A 257 -16.00 -20.96 -2.62
CA ASP A 257 -17.12 -20.10 -2.24
C ASP A 257 -16.65 -18.71 -1.85
N LEU A 258 -15.49 -18.59 -1.18
CA LEU A 258 -14.91 -17.30 -0.85
C LEU A 258 -14.63 -16.45 -2.10
N ILE A 259 -14.11 -17.06 -3.19
CA ILE A 259 -13.93 -16.37 -4.48
C ILE A 259 -15.30 -15.88 -5.00
N ARG A 260 -16.32 -16.74 -5.03
CA ARG A 260 -17.66 -16.38 -5.51
C ARG A 260 -18.27 -15.24 -4.68
N TYR A 261 -18.12 -15.29 -3.35
CA TYR A 261 -18.63 -14.22 -2.46
C TYR A 261 -17.90 -12.90 -2.70
N ALA A 262 -16.58 -12.92 -2.86
CA ALA A 262 -15.78 -11.73 -3.10
C ALA A 262 -16.10 -11.07 -4.46
N GLU A 263 -16.24 -11.88 -5.51
CA GLU A 263 -16.60 -11.39 -6.84
C GLU A 263 -18.06 -10.89 -6.88
N GLY A 264 -18.98 -11.60 -6.23
CA GLY A 264 -20.37 -11.16 -6.09
C GLY A 264 -20.50 -9.85 -5.30
N TYR A 265 -19.68 -9.66 -4.25
CA TYR A 265 -19.63 -8.41 -3.52
C TYR A 265 -19.13 -7.24 -4.38
N HIS A 266 -18.06 -7.45 -5.17
CA HIS A 266 -17.57 -6.45 -6.11
C HIS A 266 -18.64 -6.08 -7.14
N GLU A 267 -19.34 -7.08 -7.73
CA GLU A 267 -20.39 -6.82 -8.71
C GLU A 267 -21.53 -5.99 -8.12
N LYS A 268 -21.98 -6.35 -6.90
CA LYS A 268 -23.00 -5.59 -6.18
C LYS A 268 -22.56 -4.13 -5.98
N LYS A 269 -21.33 -3.88 -5.58
CA LYS A 269 -20.82 -2.52 -5.37
C LYS A 269 -20.75 -1.70 -6.66
N ILE A 270 -20.37 -2.31 -7.76
CA ILE A 270 -20.32 -1.65 -9.06
C ILE A 270 -21.73 -1.32 -9.56
N CYS A 271 -22.70 -2.22 -9.32
CA CYS A 271 -24.11 -2.00 -9.62
C CYS A 271 -24.66 -0.82 -8.80
N GLU A 272 -24.41 -0.76 -7.47
CA GLU A 272 -24.81 0.35 -6.60
C GLU A 272 -24.27 1.70 -7.10
N ILE A 273 -23.04 1.73 -7.61
CA ILE A 273 -22.41 2.92 -8.19
C ILE A 273 -23.11 3.31 -9.49
N ALA A 274 -23.39 2.35 -10.38
CA ALA A 274 -24.11 2.61 -11.62
C ALA A 274 -25.52 3.15 -11.37
N ASP A 275 -26.24 2.60 -10.40
CA ASP A 275 -27.57 3.06 -9.99
C ASP A 275 -27.54 4.49 -9.45
N ALA A 276 -26.50 4.85 -8.65
CA ALA A 276 -26.31 6.20 -8.16
C ALA A 276 -26.07 7.19 -9.30
N ILE A 277 -25.21 6.85 -10.26
CA ILE A 277 -24.93 7.66 -11.45
C ILE A 277 -26.21 7.90 -12.26
N CYS A 278 -27.02 6.86 -12.48
CA CYS A 278 -28.28 6.96 -13.21
C CYS A 278 -29.32 7.82 -12.45
N ARG A 279 -29.48 7.59 -11.15
CA ARG A 279 -30.41 8.34 -10.30
C ARG A 279 -30.09 9.83 -10.25
N GLU A 280 -28.79 10.16 -10.18
CA GLU A 280 -28.32 11.54 -10.13
C GLU A 280 -28.16 12.19 -11.52
N ASN A 281 -28.47 11.44 -12.58
CA ASN A 281 -28.36 11.87 -13.98
C ASN A 281 -26.98 12.51 -14.31
N LYS A 282 -25.90 11.85 -13.86
CA LYS A 282 -24.53 12.33 -14.09
C LYS A 282 -24.08 11.99 -15.51
N LYS A 283 -23.49 12.99 -16.19
CA LYS A 283 -23.02 12.85 -17.58
C LYS A 283 -21.53 12.53 -17.66
N ILE A 284 -20.71 12.97 -16.69
CA ILE A 284 -19.26 12.81 -16.68
C ILE A 284 -18.84 11.99 -15.48
N ILE A 285 -18.27 10.83 -15.74
CA ILE A 285 -17.82 9.88 -14.71
C ILE A 285 -16.30 9.90 -14.71
N LEU A 286 -15.72 10.48 -13.66
CA LEU A 286 -14.27 10.64 -13.51
C LEU A 286 -13.73 9.54 -12.60
N ILE A 287 -12.93 8.62 -13.14
CA ILE A 287 -12.35 7.50 -12.41
C ILE A 287 -10.86 7.75 -12.20
N SER A 288 -10.44 7.86 -10.95
CA SER A 288 -9.05 8.01 -10.58
C SER A 288 -8.61 6.97 -9.54
N GLY A 289 -7.31 6.82 -9.42
CA GLY A 289 -6.70 5.93 -8.44
C GLY A 289 -5.24 5.66 -8.77
N PRO A 290 -4.47 5.12 -7.81
CA PRO A 290 -3.05 4.89 -7.98
C PRO A 290 -2.74 3.79 -9.00
N SER A 291 -1.47 3.66 -9.36
CA SER A 291 -1.03 2.62 -10.30
C SER A 291 -1.38 1.22 -9.80
N SER A 292 -1.81 0.35 -10.70
CA SER A 292 -2.23 -1.05 -10.42
C SER A 292 -3.37 -1.17 -9.41
N SER A 293 -4.25 -0.17 -9.35
CA SER A 293 -5.48 -0.22 -8.56
C SER A 293 -6.64 -0.93 -9.26
N GLY A 294 -6.52 -1.27 -10.56
CA GLY A 294 -7.59 -1.91 -11.33
C GLY A 294 -8.62 -0.93 -11.91
N LYS A 295 -8.22 0.32 -12.16
CA LYS A 295 -9.11 1.37 -12.74
C LYS A 295 -9.74 0.94 -14.05
N THR A 296 -8.96 0.41 -14.97
CA THR A 296 -9.41 0.04 -16.31
C THR A 296 -10.43 -1.10 -16.26
N SER A 297 -10.16 -2.16 -15.48
CA SER A 297 -11.12 -3.24 -15.26
C SER A 297 -12.40 -2.74 -14.58
N PHE A 298 -12.26 -1.87 -13.57
CA PHE A 298 -13.41 -1.25 -12.90
C PHE A 298 -14.25 -0.41 -13.89
N ALA A 299 -13.61 0.45 -14.70
CA ALA A 299 -14.29 1.29 -15.69
C ALA A 299 -15.10 0.44 -16.70
N ASN A 300 -14.53 -0.67 -17.17
CA ASN A 300 -15.20 -1.58 -18.09
C ASN A 300 -16.35 -2.34 -17.42
N ARG A 301 -16.21 -2.77 -16.16
CA ARG A 301 -17.34 -3.36 -15.40
C ARG A 301 -18.45 -2.35 -15.16
N LEU A 302 -18.11 -1.11 -14.78
CA LEU A 302 -19.08 -0.03 -14.62
C LEU A 302 -19.81 0.27 -15.93
N LYS A 303 -19.08 0.28 -17.05
CA LYS A 303 -19.65 0.43 -18.39
C LYS A 303 -20.73 -0.63 -18.66
N ILE A 304 -20.48 -1.90 -18.31
CA ILE A 304 -21.44 -2.99 -18.46
C ILE A 304 -22.70 -2.73 -17.63
N GLN A 305 -22.58 -2.30 -16.37
CA GLN A 305 -23.72 -1.99 -15.50
C GLN A 305 -24.54 -0.80 -16.00
N LEU A 306 -23.89 0.22 -16.56
CA LEU A 306 -24.58 1.35 -17.18
C LEU A 306 -25.34 0.91 -18.46
N PHE A 307 -24.77 -0.01 -19.27
CA PHE A 307 -25.50 -0.62 -20.39
C PHE A 307 -26.73 -1.40 -19.90
N ALA A 308 -26.60 -2.20 -18.83
CA ALA A 308 -27.73 -2.91 -18.23
C ALA A 308 -28.83 -1.94 -17.74
N SER A 309 -28.44 -0.73 -17.31
CA SER A 309 -29.33 0.38 -16.94
C SER A 309 -29.81 1.21 -18.14
N LYS A 310 -29.66 0.70 -19.38
CA LYS A 310 -30.05 1.34 -20.65
C LYS A 310 -29.30 2.64 -20.99
N LYS A 311 -28.20 2.90 -20.35
CA LYS A 311 -27.24 3.95 -20.73
C LYS A 311 -26.20 3.38 -21.68
N ARG A 312 -25.68 4.18 -22.60
CA ARG A 312 -24.68 3.75 -23.62
C ARG A 312 -23.38 4.56 -23.45
N PRO A 313 -22.63 4.39 -22.35
CA PRO A 313 -21.48 5.24 -22.08
C PRO A 313 -20.37 5.07 -23.12
N ILE A 314 -19.71 6.17 -23.44
CA ILE A 314 -18.40 6.15 -24.12
C ILE A 314 -17.28 6.14 -23.07
N SER A 315 -16.10 5.65 -23.47
CA SER A 315 -14.91 5.63 -22.59
C SER A 315 -13.80 6.46 -23.20
N ILE A 316 -13.23 7.36 -22.41
CA ILE A 316 -12.08 8.20 -22.78
C ILE A 316 -10.96 7.92 -21.76
N SER A 317 -9.78 7.53 -22.26
CA SER A 317 -8.58 7.44 -21.43
C SER A 317 -7.85 8.78 -21.43
N MET A 318 -7.56 9.31 -20.24
CA MET A 318 -6.73 10.52 -20.13
C MET A 318 -5.32 10.32 -20.69
N ASP A 319 -4.85 9.09 -20.69
CA ASP A 319 -3.53 8.76 -21.22
C ASP A 319 -3.42 9.05 -22.74
N ASN A 320 -4.53 9.14 -23.45
CA ASN A 320 -4.55 9.56 -24.85
C ASN A 320 -4.27 11.05 -25.05
N TYR A 321 -4.37 11.84 -24.00
CA TYR A 321 -4.12 13.29 -24.03
C TYR A 321 -2.71 13.68 -23.60
N PHE A 322 -1.79 12.73 -23.42
CA PHE A 322 -0.39 13.07 -23.20
C PHE A 322 0.15 13.94 -24.33
N ILE A 323 0.94 14.95 -23.99
CA ILE A 323 1.77 15.69 -24.96
C ILE A 323 2.94 14.82 -25.38
N ASP A 324 3.52 15.10 -26.54
CA ASP A 324 4.69 14.37 -27.04
C ASP A 324 5.78 14.31 -25.96
N ARG A 325 6.41 13.15 -25.84
CA ARG A 325 7.35 12.86 -24.75
C ARG A 325 8.53 13.82 -24.68
N ASP A 326 8.97 14.36 -25.82
CA ASP A 326 10.03 15.36 -25.94
C ASP A 326 9.62 16.75 -25.41
N LYS A 327 8.33 17.09 -25.42
CA LYS A 327 7.76 18.36 -24.94
C LYS A 327 7.43 18.36 -23.44
N ILE A 328 7.47 17.20 -22.75
CA ILE A 328 7.17 17.12 -21.31
C ILE A 328 8.22 17.93 -20.53
N PRO A 329 7.78 18.84 -19.62
CA PRO A 329 8.68 19.64 -18.80
C PRO A 329 9.58 18.77 -17.91
N VAL A 330 10.84 19.19 -17.80
CA VAL A 330 11.80 18.58 -16.87
C VAL A 330 11.74 19.28 -15.51
N ASP A 331 11.96 18.52 -14.46
CA ASP A 331 12.10 19.06 -13.10
C ASP A 331 13.48 19.72 -12.88
N LYS A 332 13.75 20.18 -11.65
CA LYS A 332 15.01 20.83 -11.28
C LYS A 332 16.24 19.91 -11.43
N ASP A 333 16.02 18.61 -11.43
CA ASP A 333 17.06 17.58 -11.55
C ASP A 333 17.20 17.07 -13.00
N GLY A 334 16.53 17.70 -13.98
CA GLY A 334 16.56 17.34 -15.39
C GLY A 334 15.73 16.10 -15.74
N LYS A 335 14.89 15.62 -14.82
CA LYS A 335 14.00 14.47 -15.04
C LYS A 335 12.63 14.91 -15.50
N LYS A 336 12.04 14.16 -16.44
CA LYS A 336 10.66 14.37 -16.90
C LYS A 336 9.68 13.81 -15.89
N ASP A 337 8.70 14.63 -15.47
CA ASP A 337 7.62 14.23 -14.56
C ASP A 337 6.38 13.80 -15.37
N PHE A 338 6.33 12.51 -15.72
CA PHE A 338 5.20 11.91 -16.46
C PHE A 338 3.91 11.82 -15.63
N GLU A 339 4.02 11.93 -14.31
CA GLU A 339 2.87 11.89 -13.40
C GLU A 339 2.27 13.29 -13.15
N SER A 340 2.85 14.34 -13.73
CA SER A 340 2.35 15.71 -13.60
C SER A 340 1.15 15.96 -14.51
N LEU A 341 0.18 16.76 -14.04
CA LEU A 341 -0.91 17.27 -14.90
C LEU A 341 -0.38 18.03 -16.14
N LYS A 342 0.81 18.64 -16.04
CA LYS A 342 1.47 19.34 -17.14
C LYS A 342 1.96 18.42 -18.27
N SER A 343 1.95 17.11 -18.07
CA SER A 343 2.21 16.13 -19.12
C SER A 343 1.02 15.86 -20.02
N LEU A 344 -0.16 16.37 -19.64
CA LEU A 344 -1.40 16.26 -20.40
C LEU A 344 -1.72 17.59 -21.10
N ASP A 345 -2.35 17.49 -22.25
CA ASP A 345 -2.98 18.61 -22.95
C ASP A 345 -4.38 18.86 -22.36
N VAL A 346 -4.38 19.59 -21.24
CA VAL A 346 -5.60 19.84 -20.47
C VAL A 346 -6.57 20.76 -21.22
N GLU A 347 -6.05 21.70 -22.01
CA GLU A 347 -6.86 22.60 -22.82
C GLU A 347 -7.65 21.81 -23.86
N ARG A 348 -6.97 21.03 -24.68
CA ARG A 348 -7.60 20.14 -25.66
C ARG A 348 -8.59 19.17 -25.03
N PHE A 349 -8.23 18.59 -23.86
CA PHE A 349 -9.12 17.67 -23.14
C PHE A 349 -10.45 18.33 -22.76
N ASN A 350 -10.42 19.57 -22.25
CA ASN A 350 -11.62 20.29 -21.89
C ASN A 350 -12.43 20.72 -23.14
N ASP A 351 -11.77 21.18 -24.21
CA ASP A 351 -12.43 21.55 -25.47
C ASP A 351 -13.17 20.36 -26.07
N ASP A 352 -12.50 19.19 -26.16
CA ASP A 352 -13.10 17.95 -26.67
C ASP A 352 -14.32 17.53 -25.82
N LEU A 353 -14.27 17.69 -24.48
CA LEU A 353 -15.40 17.40 -23.61
C LEU A 353 -16.56 18.38 -23.78
N ASP A 354 -16.27 19.67 -23.88
CA ASP A 354 -17.31 20.70 -24.07
C ASP A 354 -18.03 20.50 -25.40
N MET A 355 -17.31 20.18 -26.48
CA MET A 355 -17.87 19.85 -27.79
C MET A 355 -18.75 18.58 -27.70
N LEU A 356 -18.28 17.51 -27.07
CA LEU A 356 -19.08 16.28 -26.89
C LEU A 356 -20.36 16.53 -26.10
N ILE A 357 -20.28 17.30 -24.99
CA ILE A 357 -21.45 17.62 -24.16
C ILE A 357 -22.46 18.49 -24.93
N SER A 358 -21.96 19.34 -25.85
CA SER A 358 -22.80 20.14 -26.74
C SER A 358 -23.38 19.37 -27.92
N GLY A 359 -23.06 18.08 -28.05
CA GLY A 359 -23.55 17.19 -29.11
C GLY A 359 -22.81 17.38 -30.44
N GLU A 360 -21.62 17.95 -30.42
CA GLU A 360 -20.76 18.09 -31.59
C GLU A 360 -19.92 16.83 -31.83
N GLU A 361 -19.40 16.68 -33.04
CA GLU A 361 -18.49 15.58 -33.41
C GLU A 361 -17.05 15.93 -33.07
N VAL A 362 -16.33 15.05 -32.37
CA VAL A 362 -14.95 15.23 -31.94
C VAL A 362 -14.08 14.09 -32.41
N LYS A 363 -12.89 14.38 -32.94
CA LYS A 363 -11.84 13.40 -33.18
C LYS A 363 -10.99 13.25 -31.92
N LEU A 364 -11.26 12.18 -31.15
CA LEU A 364 -10.54 11.90 -29.93
C LEU A 364 -9.08 11.51 -30.24
N PRO A 365 -8.07 12.08 -29.52
CA PRO A 365 -6.68 11.76 -29.75
C PRO A 365 -6.36 10.33 -29.32
N THR A 366 -5.27 9.79 -29.84
CA THR A 366 -4.67 8.52 -29.41
C THR A 366 -3.19 8.71 -29.20
N PHE A 367 -2.67 8.22 -28.08
CA PHE A 367 -1.26 8.31 -27.75
C PHE A 367 -0.56 6.95 -27.93
N ASP A 368 0.58 6.96 -28.59
CA ASP A 368 1.42 5.76 -28.75
C ASP A 368 2.53 5.77 -27.69
N PHE A 369 2.40 4.85 -26.72
CA PHE A 369 3.36 4.72 -25.61
C PHE A 369 4.73 4.19 -26.06
N ILE A 370 4.82 3.51 -27.20
CA ILE A 370 6.08 2.99 -27.73
C ILE A 370 6.91 4.13 -28.30
N THR A 371 6.31 4.92 -29.20
CA THR A 371 6.98 6.08 -29.83
C THR A 371 7.01 7.31 -28.92
N GLY A 372 6.10 7.39 -27.95
CA GLY A 372 5.93 8.54 -27.06
C GLY A 372 5.36 9.78 -27.76
N LYS A 373 4.52 9.57 -28.77
CA LYS A 373 3.90 10.63 -29.58
C LYS A 373 2.40 10.41 -29.77
N ARG A 374 1.68 11.47 -30.04
CA ARG A 374 0.30 11.38 -30.53
C ARG A 374 0.28 10.76 -31.93
N LYS A 375 -0.72 9.90 -32.16
CA LYS A 375 -0.96 9.35 -33.50
C LYS A 375 -1.61 10.40 -34.39
N ASP A 376 -1.42 10.26 -35.70
CA ASP A 376 -2.12 11.09 -36.69
C ASP A 376 -3.63 10.82 -36.61
N GLU A 377 -4.41 11.90 -36.47
CA GLU A 377 -5.87 11.87 -36.34
C GLU A 377 -6.61 11.94 -37.67
N SER A 378 -5.91 12.00 -38.81
CA SER A 378 -6.50 12.10 -40.14
C SER A 378 -7.52 10.97 -40.40
N ASN A 379 -7.22 9.76 -39.93
CA ASN A 379 -8.04 8.56 -40.10
C ASN A 379 -8.88 8.20 -38.86
N THR A 380 -8.94 9.07 -37.82
CA THR A 380 -9.75 8.82 -36.64
C THR A 380 -11.22 9.06 -36.95
N THR A 381 -12.09 8.10 -36.64
CA THR A 381 -13.54 8.26 -36.76
C THR A 381 -14.02 9.26 -35.72
N PRO A 382 -14.76 10.32 -36.13
CA PRO A 382 -15.35 11.25 -35.19
C PRO A 382 -16.28 10.55 -34.20
N THR A 383 -16.24 10.98 -32.96
CA THR A 383 -17.11 10.51 -31.89
C THR A 383 -18.16 11.58 -31.61
N LYS A 384 -19.41 11.18 -31.49
CA LYS A 384 -20.54 12.00 -31.06
C LYS A 384 -21.30 11.27 -29.97
N ILE A 385 -21.90 12.01 -29.06
CA ILE A 385 -22.73 11.42 -28.00
C ILE A 385 -24.17 11.94 -28.08
N ASP A 386 -25.10 11.10 -27.64
CA ASP A 386 -26.49 11.49 -27.43
C ASP A 386 -26.63 12.20 -26.06
N ASP A 387 -27.70 12.98 -25.86
CA ASP A 387 -27.93 13.80 -24.66
C ASP A 387 -27.94 12.98 -23.35
N ASP A 388 -28.36 11.72 -23.40
CA ASP A 388 -28.45 10.82 -22.25
C ASP A 388 -27.25 9.87 -22.11
N GLN A 389 -26.24 10.04 -22.95
CA GLN A 389 -25.07 9.18 -23.05
C GLN A 389 -23.94 9.68 -22.13
N PRO A 390 -23.59 8.96 -21.05
CA PRO A 390 -22.54 9.39 -20.15
C PRO A 390 -21.15 9.12 -20.74
N ILE A 391 -20.16 9.92 -20.30
CA ILE A 391 -18.75 9.79 -20.65
C ILE A 391 -18.00 9.23 -19.43
N ILE A 392 -17.39 8.07 -19.58
CA ILE A 392 -16.47 7.50 -18.58
C ILE A 392 -15.05 7.97 -18.92
N ILE A 393 -14.42 8.66 -18.00
CA ILE A 393 -13.05 9.19 -18.15
C ILE A 393 -12.19 8.53 -17.07
N GLU A 394 -11.17 7.78 -17.48
CA GLU A 394 -10.25 7.14 -16.55
C GLU A 394 -8.84 7.72 -16.68
N GLY A 395 -8.18 7.88 -15.53
CA GLY A 395 -6.78 8.32 -15.46
C GLY A 395 -6.39 8.80 -14.05
N ILE A 396 -5.10 9.00 -13.86
CA ILE A 396 -4.57 9.35 -12.52
C ILE A 396 -5.03 10.72 -12.03
N HIS A 397 -5.37 11.65 -12.94
CA HIS A 397 -5.78 13.02 -12.63
C HIS A 397 -7.30 13.21 -12.51
N GLY A 398 -8.12 12.16 -12.62
CA GLY A 398 -9.59 12.29 -12.64
C GLY A 398 -10.21 13.00 -11.44
N LEU A 399 -9.52 13.03 -10.29
CA LEU A 399 -9.98 13.75 -9.09
C LEU A 399 -9.30 15.11 -8.89
N ASN A 400 -8.35 15.48 -9.75
CA ASN A 400 -7.70 16.78 -9.68
C ASN A 400 -8.68 17.87 -10.15
N PRO A 401 -9.03 18.87 -9.30
CA PRO A 401 -9.97 19.92 -9.69
C PRO A 401 -9.53 20.69 -10.94
N ALA A 402 -8.22 20.91 -11.10
CA ALA A 402 -7.67 21.66 -12.24
C ALA A 402 -7.87 20.96 -13.60
N LEU A 403 -8.16 19.65 -13.63
CA LEU A 403 -8.40 18.93 -14.88
C LEU A 403 -9.71 19.33 -15.55
N THR A 404 -10.77 19.57 -14.75
CA THR A 404 -12.13 19.81 -15.26
C THR A 404 -12.74 21.04 -14.59
N GLU A 405 -11.96 22.11 -14.40
CA GLU A 405 -12.41 23.32 -13.71
C GLU A 405 -13.53 24.02 -14.46
N SER A 406 -13.47 24.05 -15.80
CA SER A 406 -14.49 24.64 -16.68
C SER A 406 -15.87 23.97 -16.59
N LEU A 407 -15.90 22.69 -16.25
CA LEU A 407 -17.14 21.90 -16.26
C LEU A 407 -17.91 22.03 -14.93
N SER A 408 -19.23 22.14 -15.01
CA SER A 408 -20.10 22.18 -13.81
C SER A 408 -19.99 20.91 -12.98
N SER A 409 -19.91 21.06 -11.65
CA SER A 409 -19.91 19.93 -10.71
C SER A 409 -21.21 19.12 -10.75
N ALA A 410 -22.33 19.71 -11.19
CA ALA A 410 -23.62 19.03 -11.32
C ALA A 410 -23.56 17.83 -12.28
N TYR A 411 -22.76 17.91 -13.33
CA TYR A 411 -22.61 16.83 -14.32
C TYR A 411 -21.62 15.75 -13.92
N LYS A 412 -20.75 16.01 -12.93
CA LYS A 412 -19.63 15.13 -12.58
C LYS A 412 -20.01 14.09 -11.51
N TYR A 413 -19.49 12.88 -11.65
CA TYR A 413 -19.46 11.85 -10.62
C TYR A 413 -18.02 11.34 -10.50
N LYS A 414 -17.45 11.51 -9.33
CA LYS A 414 -16.03 11.26 -9.07
C LYS A 414 -15.84 9.97 -8.30
N ILE A 415 -15.08 9.04 -8.86
CA ILE A 415 -14.83 7.72 -8.29
C ILE A 415 -13.33 7.53 -8.02
N TYR A 416 -13.00 7.19 -6.78
CA TYR A 416 -11.64 6.78 -6.42
C TYR A 416 -11.55 5.27 -6.34
N VAL A 417 -10.63 4.65 -7.08
CA VAL A 417 -10.42 3.19 -7.11
C VAL A 417 -9.07 2.85 -6.50
N SER A 418 -9.03 2.05 -5.44
CA SER A 418 -7.78 1.61 -4.81
C SER A 418 -7.90 0.21 -4.22
N ALA A 419 -6.80 -0.54 -4.22
CA ALA A 419 -6.74 -1.88 -3.63
C ALA A 419 -6.49 -1.79 -2.12
N LEU A 420 -7.54 -1.49 -1.35
CA LEU A 420 -7.50 -1.28 0.10
C LEU A 420 -7.78 -2.60 0.82
N THR A 421 -6.74 -3.38 1.15
CA THR A 421 -6.97 -4.66 1.82
C THR A 421 -7.53 -4.48 3.23
N GLY A 422 -8.63 -5.19 3.53
CA GLY A 422 -9.19 -5.33 4.87
C GLY A 422 -8.58 -6.51 5.65
N LEU A 423 -7.76 -7.33 4.98
CA LEU A 423 -7.09 -8.48 5.57
C LEU A 423 -5.83 -8.05 6.32
N ASN A 424 -5.63 -8.53 7.53
CA ASN A 424 -4.39 -8.38 8.29
C ASN A 424 -3.59 -9.69 8.33
N LEU A 425 -2.27 -9.60 8.49
CA LEU A 425 -1.46 -10.79 8.76
C LEU A 425 -1.85 -11.39 10.13
N ASP A 426 -1.87 -10.53 11.15
CA ASP A 426 -2.37 -10.81 12.50
C ASP A 426 -2.80 -9.50 13.17
N SER A 427 -3.17 -9.52 14.46
CA SER A 427 -3.64 -8.33 15.18
C SER A 427 -2.65 -7.15 15.20
N HIS A 428 -1.35 -7.42 15.10
CA HIS A 428 -0.33 -6.36 15.21
C HIS A 428 0.48 -6.13 13.93
N ASN A 429 0.23 -6.92 12.88
CA ASN A 429 0.92 -6.84 11.60
C ASN A 429 -0.09 -6.62 10.45
N LYS A 430 -0.20 -5.37 10.01
CA LYS A 430 -1.03 -5.01 8.87
C LYS A 430 -0.40 -5.44 7.55
N ILE A 431 -1.21 -5.62 6.53
CA ILE A 431 -0.77 -5.79 5.14
C ILE A 431 -0.71 -4.44 4.45
N SER A 432 0.37 -4.20 3.71
CA SER A 432 0.57 -2.92 3.01
C SER A 432 -0.16 -2.89 1.68
N THR A 433 -1.05 -1.94 1.48
CA THR A 433 -1.69 -1.66 0.18
C THR A 433 -0.66 -1.39 -0.93
N THR A 434 0.43 -0.72 -0.60
CA THR A 434 1.52 -0.46 -1.54
C THR A 434 2.19 -1.75 -2.01
N ASP A 435 2.35 -2.73 -1.13
CA ASP A 435 2.96 -4.02 -1.48
C ASP A 435 2.06 -4.81 -2.45
N ILE A 436 0.74 -4.82 -2.21
CA ILE A 436 -0.20 -5.48 -3.11
C ILE A 436 -0.14 -4.86 -4.50
N ARG A 437 -0.17 -3.53 -4.60
CA ARG A 437 -0.10 -2.83 -5.88
C ARG A 437 1.25 -3.02 -6.57
N LEU A 438 2.36 -3.08 -5.82
CA LEU A 438 3.66 -3.41 -6.37
C LEU A 438 3.68 -4.82 -6.97
N MET A 439 3.16 -5.81 -6.25
CA MET A 439 3.07 -7.18 -6.74
C MET A 439 2.18 -7.29 -7.99
N ARG A 440 1.00 -6.66 -7.98
CA ARG A 440 0.13 -6.56 -9.16
C ARG A 440 0.89 -5.95 -10.36
N ARG A 441 1.63 -4.86 -10.13
CA ARG A 441 2.38 -4.18 -11.18
C ARG A 441 3.51 -5.04 -11.74
N ILE A 442 4.30 -5.72 -10.90
CA ILE A 442 5.37 -6.61 -11.36
C ILE A 442 4.82 -7.70 -12.26
N ILE A 443 3.72 -8.34 -11.87
CA ILE A 443 3.09 -9.40 -12.67
C ILE A 443 2.63 -8.85 -14.01
N ARG A 444 1.85 -7.75 -14.01
CA ARG A 444 1.33 -7.12 -15.22
C ARG A 444 2.45 -6.63 -16.16
N ASP A 445 3.43 -5.89 -15.63
CA ASP A 445 4.50 -5.32 -16.43
C ASP A 445 5.37 -6.42 -17.07
N ASN A 446 5.54 -7.56 -16.36
CA ASN A 446 6.23 -8.74 -16.93
C ASN A 446 5.42 -9.39 -18.07
N SER A 447 4.10 -9.54 -17.91
CA SER A 447 3.26 -10.23 -18.88
C SER A 447 2.93 -9.39 -20.12
N HIS A 448 2.73 -8.06 -19.97
CA HIS A 448 2.18 -7.20 -21.03
C HIS A 448 3.15 -6.14 -21.54
N ARG A 449 4.23 -5.82 -20.79
CA ARG A 449 5.16 -4.72 -21.12
C ARG A 449 6.60 -5.16 -21.30
N GLY A 450 6.89 -6.46 -21.07
CA GLY A 450 8.24 -7.01 -21.21
C GLY A 450 9.25 -6.53 -20.17
N TYR A 451 8.80 -5.89 -19.07
CA TYR A 451 9.70 -5.49 -17.98
C TYR A 451 9.87 -6.62 -16.97
N ASP A 452 11.09 -6.83 -16.53
CA ASP A 452 11.35 -7.71 -15.39
C ASP A 452 10.98 -7.04 -14.04
N ALA A 453 11.06 -7.84 -12.97
CA ALA A 453 10.70 -7.35 -11.63
C ALA A 453 11.63 -6.23 -11.15
N GLU A 454 12.91 -6.27 -11.51
CA GLU A 454 13.91 -5.27 -11.12
C GLU A 454 13.64 -3.91 -11.79
N ASN A 455 13.35 -3.91 -13.08
CA ASN A 455 12.95 -2.71 -13.82
C ASN A 455 11.66 -2.09 -13.26
N THR A 456 10.68 -2.91 -12.92
CA THR A 456 9.44 -2.42 -12.30
C THR A 456 9.70 -1.79 -10.93
N MET A 457 10.53 -2.43 -10.09
CA MET A 457 10.93 -1.86 -8.79
C MET A 457 11.73 -0.56 -8.94
N ALA A 458 12.54 -0.45 -9.99
CA ALA A 458 13.30 0.78 -10.28
C ALA A 458 12.39 1.99 -10.51
N MET A 459 11.28 1.79 -11.20
CA MET A 459 10.29 2.85 -11.46
C MET A 459 9.37 3.13 -10.27
N TRP A 460 9.26 2.20 -9.30
CA TRP A 460 8.25 2.25 -8.24
C TRP A 460 8.37 3.46 -7.31
N SER A 461 9.60 3.91 -7.02
CA SER A 461 9.84 5.10 -6.17
C SER A 461 9.27 6.37 -6.81
N SER A 462 9.51 6.57 -8.11
CA SER A 462 8.99 7.72 -8.88
C SER A 462 7.46 7.69 -8.95
N VAL A 463 6.89 6.50 -9.19
CA VAL A 463 5.42 6.31 -9.17
C VAL A 463 4.84 6.71 -7.83
N GLY A 464 5.43 6.26 -6.71
CA GLY A 464 4.98 6.62 -5.38
C GLY A 464 5.07 8.12 -5.07
N GLU A 465 6.05 8.84 -5.63
CA GLU A 465 6.12 10.30 -5.52
C GLU A 465 5.02 10.99 -6.33
N GLY A 466 4.78 10.56 -7.56
CA GLY A 466 3.70 11.05 -8.40
C GLY A 466 2.34 10.84 -7.74
N GLU A 467 2.09 9.66 -7.18
CA GLU A 467 0.85 9.33 -6.46
C GLU A 467 0.62 10.27 -5.27
N ARG A 468 1.66 10.52 -4.45
CA ARG A 468 1.56 11.45 -3.31
C ARG A 468 1.28 12.89 -3.73
N LYS A 469 1.82 13.33 -4.87
CA LYS A 469 1.62 14.69 -5.36
C LYS A 469 0.27 14.89 -6.07
N ASN A 470 -0.17 13.90 -6.84
CA ASN A 470 -1.20 14.09 -7.85
C ASN A 470 -2.48 13.26 -7.61
N ILE A 471 -2.45 12.25 -6.71
CA ILE A 471 -3.59 11.34 -6.50
C ILE A 471 -4.08 11.42 -5.05
N PHE A 472 -3.23 11.05 -4.08
CA PHE A 472 -3.66 10.94 -2.68
C PHE A 472 -4.10 12.27 -2.06
N VAL A 473 -3.59 13.40 -2.57
CA VAL A 473 -4.02 14.74 -2.12
C VAL A 473 -5.46 15.05 -2.52
N PHE A 474 -6.01 14.36 -3.52
CA PHE A 474 -7.36 14.58 -4.05
C PHE A 474 -8.33 13.42 -3.77
N GLN A 475 -7.89 12.34 -3.12
CA GLN A 475 -8.72 11.15 -2.94
C GLN A 475 -10.03 11.42 -2.19
N GLU A 476 -10.02 12.33 -1.20
CA GLU A 476 -11.23 12.73 -0.46
C GLU A 476 -12.19 13.62 -1.28
N ASN A 477 -11.80 14.06 -2.50
CA ASN A 477 -12.70 14.76 -3.42
C ASN A 477 -13.64 13.81 -4.19
N ALA A 478 -13.46 12.50 -4.06
CA ALA A 478 -14.33 11.51 -4.69
C ALA A 478 -15.74 11.55 -4.09
N ASP A 479 -16.78 11.39 -4.92
CA ASP A 479 -18.15 11.19 -4.44
C ASP A 479 -18.29 9.81 -3.82
N ILE A 480 -17.61 8.81 -4.39
CA ILE A 480 -17.52 7.45 -3.85
C ILE A 480 -16.12 6.87 -4.03
N MET A 481 -15.74 5.99 -3.11
CA MET A 481 -14.52 5.18 -3.23
C MET A 481 -14.87 3.72 -3.46
N PHE A 482 -14.22 3.08 -4.44
CA PHE A 482 -14.35 1.65 -4.70
C PHE A 482 -13.08 0.91 -4.25
N ASN A 483 -13.27 -0.09 -3.40
CA ASN A 483 -12.18 -0.98 -3.00
C ASN A 483 -12.02 -2.11 -4.01
N SER A 484 -10.92 -2.12 -4.74
CA SER A 484 -10.60 -3.14 -5.75
C SER A 484 -9.81 -4.33 -5.20
N ALA A 485 -9.54 -4.37 -3.88
CA ALA A 485 -8.88 -5.52 -3.27
C ALA A 485 -9.83 -6.70 -3.14
N LEU A 486 -9.36 -7.88 -3.53
CA LEU A 486 -10.06 -9.13 -3.33
C LEU A 486 -9.39 -9.88 -2.16
N ILE A 487 -10.18 -10.35 -1.21
CA ILE A 487 -9.66 -10.93 0.04
C ILE A 487 -8.75 -12.14 -0.20
N TYR A 488 -8.95 -12.86 -1.29
CA TYR A 488 -8.20 -14.06 -1.69
C TYR A 488 -7.00 -13.76 -2.61
N GLU A 489 -6.84 -12.52 -3.11
CA GLU A 489 -5.95 -12.21 -4.22
C GLU A 489 -4.48 -12.53 -3.93
N ILE A 490 -3.98 -12.32 -2.69
CA ILE A 490 -2.57 -12.57 -2.37
C ILE A 490 -2.26 -14.06 -2.49
N ALA A 491 -3.19 -14.93 -2.11
CA ALA A 491 -3.05 -16.37 -2.25
C ALA A 491 -2.96 -16.83 -3.72
N VAL A 492 -3.67 -16.12 -4.62
CA VAL A 492 -3.62 -16.36 -6.07
C VAL A 492 -2.33 -15.80 -6.68
N ILE A 493 -2.02 -14.53 -6.44
CA ILE A 493 -0.85 -13.87 -7.07
C ILE A 493 0.47 -14.44 -6.59
N LYS A 494 0.50 -15.14 -5.44
CA LYS A 494 1.70 -15.74 -4.89
C LYS A 494 2.47 -16.58 -5.91
N LYS A 495 1.81 -17.51 -6.62
CA LYS A 495 2.45 -18.36 -7.62
C LYS A 495 2.99 -17.58 -8.83
N HIS A 496 2.31 -16.47 -9.20
CA HIS A 496 2.74 -15.64 -10.31
C HIS A 496 3.96 -14.78 -9.98
N ILE A 497 4.06 -14.29 -8.74
CA ILE A 497 5.09 -13.33 -8.34
C ILE A 497 6.36 -13.97 -7.80
N GLU A 498 6.29 -15.12 -7.11
CA GLU A 498 7.46 -15.73 -6.45
C GLU A 498 8.61 -16.01 -7.41
N ALA A 499 8.31 -16.55 -8.60
CA ALA A 499 9.31 -16.85 -9.61
C ALA A 499 10.01 -15.59 -10.13
N LEU A 500 9.29 -14.47 -10.25
CA LEU A 500 9.81 -13.19 -10.70
C LEU A 500 10.74 -12.57 -9.64
N LEU A 501 10.32 -12.59 -8.37
CA LEU A 501 11.12 -12.05 -7.28
C LEU A 501 12.41 -12.86 -7.02
N LYS A 502 12.39 -14.19 -7.21
CA LYS A 502 13.56 -15.07 -7.05
C LYS A 502 14.67 -14.81 -8.08
N LYS A 503 14.36 -14.17 -9.20
CA LYS A 503 15.36 -13.79 -10.23
C LYS A 503 16.23 -12.59 -9.79
N ILE A 504 15.81 -11.80 -8.80
CA ILE A 504 16.57 -10.65 -8.32
C ILE A 504 17.75 -11.14 -7.47
N GLY A 505 18.96 -10.94 -7.99
CA GLY A 505 20.21 -11.39 -7.35
C GLY A 505 20.63 -10.55 -6.15
N LYS A 506 21.60 -11.07 -5.36
CA LYS A 506 22.10 -10.40 -4.14
C LYS A 506 22.79 -9.06 -4.42
N ASP A 507 23.34 -8.87 -5.61
CA ASP A 507 24.06 -7.65 -5.99
C ASP A 507 23.10 -6.52 -6.39
N SER A 508 21.83 -6.85 -6.60
CA SER A 508 20.79 -5.84 -6.91
C SER A 508 20.47 -4.99 -5.69
N LYS A 509 20.30 -3.68 -5.91
CA LYS A 509 19.80 -2.75 -4.88
C LYS A 509 18.37 -3.05 -4.43
N TYR A 510 17.60 -3.83 -5.22
CA TYR A 510 16.23 -4.26 -4.91
C TYR A 510 16.16 -5.62 -4.22
N PHE A 511 17.31 -6.25 -3.95
CA PHE A 511 17.37 -7.55 -3.29
C PHE A 511 16.64 -7.59 -1.94
N ASN A 512 16.83 -6.56 -1.11
CA ASN A 512 16.20 -6.51 0.21
C ASN A 512 14.66 -6.43 0.10
N GLU A 513 14.13 -5.67 -0.84
CA GLU A 513 12.69 -5.57 -1.06
C GLU A 513 12.11 -6.88 -1.63
N ALA A 514 12.77 -7.49 -2.60
CA ALA A 514 12.39 -8.82 -3.13
C ALA A 514 12.39 -9.88 -2.03
N LYS A 515 13.45 -9.91 -1.21
CA LYS A 515 13.57 -10.83 -0.06
C LYS A 515 12.47 -10.59 0.98
N ARG A 516 12.10 -9.34 1.23
CA ARG A 516 11.01 -8.96 2.12
C ARG A 516 9.67 -9.48 1.60
N LEU A 517 9.35 -9.23 0.32
CA LEU A 517 8.10 -9.72 -0.29
C LEU A 517 8.05 -11.25 -0.33
N LEU A 518 9.14 -11.93 -0.67
CA LEU A 518 9.20 -13.40 -0.61
C LEU A 518 8.98 -13.95 0.80
N LYS A 519 9.50 -13.26 1.84
CA LYS A 519 9.26 -13.62 3.24
C LYS A 519 7.78 -13.41 3.61
N PHE A 520 7.17 -12.34 3.13
CA PHE A 520 5.75 -12.05 3.34
C PHE A 520 4.85 -13.12 2.72
N LEU A 521 5.09 -13.50 1.48
CA LEU A 521 4.30 -14.51 0.76
C LEU A 521 4.33 -15.89 1.41
N LYS A 522 5.33 -16.19 2.25
CA LYS A 522 5.39 -17.47 2.98
C LYS A 522 4.28 -17.67 4.01
N TYR A 523 3.64 -16.59 4.46
CA TYR A 523 2.51 -16.70 5.38
C TYR A 523 1.22 -17.17 4.70
N PHE A 524 1.14 -17.10 3.39
CA PHE A 524 -0.05 -17.45 2.62
C PHE A 524 0.05 -18.86 2.06
N ALA A 525 -1.02 -19.65 2.19
CA ALA A 525 -1.25 -20.77 1.32
C ALA A 525 -1.46 -20.30 -0.12
N SER A 526 -1.19 -21.15 -1.11
CA SER A 526 -1.42 -20.82 -2.52
C SER A 526 -2.79 -21.31 -2.97
N ILE A 527 -3.49 -20.51 -3.76
CA ILE A 527 -4.63 -20.94 -4.56
C ILE A 527 -4.11 -21.20 -5.98
N ASP A 528 -4.00 -22.48 -6.34
CA ASP A 528 -3.45 -22.87 -7.64
C ASP A 528 -4.54 -23.04 -8.69
N ASP A 529 -5.76 -23.40 -8.30
CA ASP A 529 -6.92 -23.44 -9.17
C ASP A 529 -7.60 -22.07 -9.25
N GLU A 530 -7.54 -21.49 -10.45
CA GLU A 530 -8.12 -20.17 -10.76
C GLU A 530 -9.46 -20.27 -11.52
N SER A 531 -10.03 -21.46 -11.64
CA SER A 531 -11.22 -21.71 -12.47
C SER A 531 -12.47 -20.95 -12.01
N ASP A 532 -12.60 -20.69 -10.70
CA ASP A 532 -13.70 -19.90 -10.15
C ASP A 532 -13.54 -18.38 -10.30
N ILE A 533 -12.34 -17.90 -10.71
CA ILE A 533 -12.11 -16.47 -10.92
C ILE A 533 -12.71 -16.05 -12.27
N PRO A 534 -13.76 -15.23 -12.29
CA PRO A 534 -14.38 -14.81 -13.55
C PRO A 534 -13.39 -14.12 -14.48
N ASN A 535 -13.59 -14.23 -15.79
CA ASN A 535 -12.78 -13.51 -16.79
C ASN A 535 -13.02 -11.99 -16.77
N THR A 536 -14.03 -11.53 -16.05
CA THR A 536 -14.35 -10.12 -15.78
C THR A 536 -13.80 -9.63 -14.44
N SER A 537 -13.14 -10.49 -13.65
CA SER A 537 -12.52 -10.10 -12.38
C SER A 537 -11.45 -9.04 -12.59
N ILE A 538 -11.36 -8.08 -11.65
CA ILE A 538 -10.27 -7.09 -11.61
C ILE A 538 -8.90 -7.80 -11.50
N LEU A 539 -8.85 -8.95 -10.83
CA LEU A 539 -7.60 -9.69 -10.66
C LEU A 539 -7.05 -10.20 -12.01
N ARG A 540 -7.93 -10.51 -12.97
CA ARG A 540 -7.54 -10.97 -14.32
C ARG A 540 -6.73 -9.95 -15.12
N GLU A 541 -6.85 -8.66 -14.82
CA GLU A 541 -5.97 -7.60 -15.38
C GLU A 541 -4.49 -7.87 -15.08
N PHE A 542 -4.20 -8.55 -13.98
CA PHE A 542 -2.84 -8.80 -13.51
C PHE A 542 -2.36 -10.21 -13.80
N ILE A 543 -3.18 -11.22 -13.53
CA ILE A 543 -2.80 -12.63 -13.69
C ILE A 543 -3.07 -13.19 -15.09
N GLY A 544 -3.73 -12.41 -15.95
CA GLY A 544 -4.08 -12.80 -17.32
C GLY A 544 -5.47 -13.43 -17.43
N GLY A 545 -5.92 -13.60 -18.68
CA GLY A 545 -7.24 -14.16 -19.00
C GLY A 545 -8.39 -13.17 -18.83
N SER A 546 -8.12 -11.87 -18.76
CA SER A 546 -9.15 -10.83 -18.78
C SER A 546 -9.89 -10.84 -20.13
N LYS A 547 -11.21 -10.55 -20.09
CA LYS A 547 -12.03 -10.22 -21.26
C LYS A 547 -12.42 -8.75 -21.29
N LEU A 548 -11.92 -7.96 -20.34
CA LEU A 548 -12.21 -6.54 -20.20
C LEU A 548 -10.99 -5.66 -20.55
N VAL A 549 -9.80 -6.20 -20.45
CA VAL A 549 -8.54 -5.47 -20.69
C VAL A 549 -7.65 -6.38 -21.54
N ASP A 550 -7.09 -5.83 -22.62
CA ASP A 550 -6.16 -6.51 -23.52
C ASP A 550 -4.76 -6.65 -22.93
#